data_2e46126eed75ea6831e2cdaa38bab41e
#
_entry.id   2e46126eed75ea6831e2cdaa38bab41e
#
_cell.length_a   1.000
_cell.length_b   1.000
_cell.length_c   1.000
_cell.angle_alpha   90.00
_cell.angle_beta   90.00
_cell.angle_gamma   90.00
#
_symmetry.space_group_name_H-M   'P 1'
#
loop_
_entity.id
_entity.type
_entity.pdbx_description
1 polymer ?
#
loop_
_entity_poly.entity_id
_entity_poly.type
_entity_poly.pdbx_seq_one_letter_code
_entity_poly.pdbx_strand_id
1 'polypeptide(L)'
;MGKQTCVAAHSTDAEVRAYFTGMQFSKYWRAVLQFLDQDVSKPTIIYEDNQPCIDILKAGQITKLVKHIAIPVAFITEDINKKGSVPHKIPGVLNPSDNGTKPNPTGTFHRFFRFCRGQRYYPPAGSEHATLLQLSTSN
;
A
#
# COMPACT_ATOMS: atom_id res chain seq x y z
N MET A 1 0.37 -30.90 10.70
CA MET A 1 -0.35 -29.60 10.55
C MET A 1 0.51 -28.37 10.93
N GLY A 2 1.79 -28.33 10.59
CA GLY A 2 2.72 -27.27 11.01
C GLY A 2 3.27 -26.35 9.90
N LYS A 3 2.85 -26.50 8.63
CA LYS A 3 3.47 -25.77 7.51
C LYS A 3 2.79 -24.43 7.13
N GLN A 4 1.54 -24.18 7.54
CA GLN A 4 0.82 -22.98 7.13
C GLN A 4 1.19 -21.70 7.90
N THR A 5 1.60 -21.81 9.16
CA THR A 5 1.96 -20.65 9.99
C THR A 5 3.28 -19.99 9.55
N CYS A 6 4.22 -20.76 9.04
CA CYS A 6 5.52 -20.25 8.63
C CYS A 6 5.43 -19.45 7.30
N VAL A 7 4.64 -19.92 6.34
CA VAL A 7 4.45 -19.25 5.04
C VAL A 7 3.70 -17.93 5.20
N ALA A 8 2.69 -17.88 6.06
CA ALA A 8 1.94 -16.65 6.33
C ALA A 8 2.80 -15.58 7.01
N ALA A 9 3.67 -15.97 7.93
CA ALA A 9 4.59 -15.04 8.60
C ALA A 9 5.62 -14.46 7.62
N HIS A 10 6.16 -15.24 6.71
CA HIS A 10 7.11 -14.78 5.69
C HIS A 10 6.45 -13.84 4.67
N SER A 11 5.22 -14.09 4.27
CA SER A 11 4.48 -13.23 3.36
C SER A 11 4.25 -11.84 3.98
N THR A 12 3.75 -11.79 5.21
CA THR A 12 3.49 -10.52 5.91
C THR A 12 4.78 -9.73 6.17
N ASP A 13 5.90 -10.41 6.45
CA ASP A 13 7.21 -9.78 6.60
C ASP A 13 7.66 -9.09 5.31
N ALA A 14 7.52 -9.76 4.18
CA ALA A 14 7.85 -9.20 2.88
C ALA A 14 7.00 -7.96 2.58
N GLU A 15 5.70 -8.01 2.87
CA GLU A 15 4.78 -6.87 2.67
C GLU A 15 5.11 -5.68 3.57
N VAL A 16 5.43 -5.90 4.86
CA VAL A 16 5.87 -4.83 5.77
C VAL A 16 7.14 -4.16 5.26
N ARG A 17 8.10 -4.92 4.74
CA ARG A 17 9.33 -4.37 4.15
C ARG A 17 9.06 -3.61 2.87
N ALA A 18 8.17 -4.10 2.03
CA ALA A 18 7.73 -3.41 0.82
C ALA A 18 7.04 -2.09 1.16
N TYR A 19 6.13 -2.11 2.14
CA TYR A 19 5.48 -0.89 2.65
C TYR A 19 6.51 0.11 3.18
N PHE A 20 7.48 -0.34 3.98
CA PHE A 20 8.54 0.52 4.51
C PHE A 20 9.34 1.21 3.40
N THR A 21 9.71 0.45 2.37
CA THR A 21 10.40 1.00 1.20
C THR A 21 9.54 2.03 0.47
N GLY A 22 8.27 1.71 0.21
CA GLY A 22 7.31 2.62 -0.43
C GLY A 22 7.13 3.92 0.38
N MET A 23 7.05 3.82 1.71
CA MET A 23 6.98 4.97 2.61
C MET A 23 8.24 5.87 2.48
N GLN A 24 9.45 5.27 2.41
CA GLN A 24 10.68 6.04 2.24
C GLN A 24 10.71 6.80 0.90
N PHE A 25 10.30 6.14 -0.19
CA PHE A 25 10.14 6.79 -1.49
C PHE A 25 9.11 7.91 -1.44
N SER A 26 7.98 7.69 -0.78
CA SER A 26 6.96 8.72 -0.57
C SER A 26 7.54 9.97 0.12
N LYS A 27 8.30 9.80 1.20
CA LYS A 27 8.96 10.92 1.90
C LYS A 27 9.89 11.70 0.98
N TYR A 28 10.69 11.02 0.19
CA TYR A 28 11.57 11.67 -0.77
C TYR A 28 10.77 12.51 -1.79
N TRP A 29 9.75 11.94 -2.41
CA TRP A 29 8.94 12.66 -3.38
C TRP A 29 8.15 13.80 -2.77
N ARG A 30 7.67 13.66 -1.54
CA ARG A 30 6.99 14.75 -0.82
C ARG A 30 7.95 15.94 -0.60
N ALA A 31 9.21 15.68 -0.25
CA ALA A 31 10.20 16.75 -0.12
C ALA A 31 10.44 17.46 -1.47
N VAL A 32 10.53 16.69 -2.56
CA VAL A 32 10.67 17.29 -3.92
C VAL A 32 9.44 18.12 -4.29
N LEU A 33 8.22 17.59 -4.05
CA LEU A 33 6.99 18.32 -4.33
C LEU A 33 6.87 19.60 -3.50
N GLN A 34 7.25 19.56 -2.23
CA GLN A 34 7.27 20.72 -1.36
C GLN A 34 8.27 21.79 -1.86
N PHE A 35 9.44 21.37 -2.33
CA PHE A 35 10.41 22.27 -2.97
C PHE A 35 9.86 22.93 -4.24
N LEU A 36 8.93 22.27 -4.93
CA LEU A 36 8.23 22.77 -6.12
C LEU A 36 6.93 23.52 -5.77
N ASP A 37 6.74 23.95 -4.52
CA ASP A 37 5.55 24.65 -4.01
C ASP A 37 4.23 23.89 -4.25
N GLN A 38 4.30 22.55 -4.30
CA GLN A 38 3.10 21.72 -4.39
C GLN A 38 2.52 21.43 -2.99
N ASP A 39 1.21 21.37 -2.87
CA ASP A 39 0.54 21.01 -1.62
C ASP A 39 0.81 19.55 -1.24
N VAL A 40 1.49 19.34 -0.11
CA VAL A 40 1.78 18.04 0.48
C VAL A 40 1.11 17.87 1.86
N SER A 41 0.06 18.61 2.15
CA SER A 41 -0.64 18.58 3.45
C SER A 41 -1.35 17.24 3.70
N LYS A 42 -1.84 16.58 2.65
CA LYS A 42 -2.53 15.29 2.76
C LYS A 42 -1.53 14.13 2.88
N PRO A 43 -1.85 13.10 3.69
CA PRO A 43 -1.00 11.90 3.79
C PRO A 43 -0.93 11.16 2.45
N THR A 44 0.20 10.49 2.20
CA THR A 44 0.33 9.62 1.03
C THR A 44 -0.43 8.32 1.25
N ILE A 45 -1.34 7.98 0.36
CA ILE A 45 -2.03 6.69 0.39
C ILE A 45 -1.08 5.61 -0.15
N ILE A 46 -0.82 4.57 0.65
CA ILE A 46 -0.07 3.39 0.24
C ILE A 46 -1.03 2.22 0.19
N TYR A 47 -1.24 1.69 -1.00
CA TYR A 47 -2.15 0.56 -1.20
C TYR A 47 -1.48 -0.75 -0.80
N GLU A 48 -2.21 -1.59 -0.05
CA GLU A 48 -1.76 -2.87 0.47
C GLU A 48 -2.87 -3.91 0.32
N ASP A 49 -2.56 -5.09 -0.21
CA ASP A 49 -3.53 -6.17 -0.40
C ASP A 49 -3.51 -7.22 0.71
N ASN A 50 -2.54 -7.15 1.62
CA ASN A 50 -2.41 -8.04 2.77
C ASN A 50 -3.06 -7.44 4.02
N GLN A 51 -4.25 -7.93 4.41
CA GLN A 51 -4.95 -7.43 5.60
C GLN A 51 -4.16 -7.60 6.90
N PRO A 52 -3.52 -8.76 7.20
CA PRO A 52 -2.65 -8.91 8.34
C PRO A 52 -1.53 -7.87 8.42
N CYS A 53 -0.95 -7.48 7.29
CA CYS A 53 0.04 -6.40 7.24
C CYS A 53 -0.57 -5.08 7.73
N ILE A 54 -1.70 -4.67 7.17
CA ILE A 54 -2.41 -3.44 7.57
C ILE A 54 -2.73 -3.44 9.06
N ASP A 55 -3.20 -4.56 9.59
CA ASP A 55 -3.58 -4.69 11.01
C ASP A 55 -2.36 -4.51 11.93
N ILE A 56 -1.23 -5.10 11.58
CA ILE A 56 0.04 -4.91 12.30
C ILE A 56 0.47 -3.44 12.28
N LEU A 57 0.43 -2.80 11.12
CA LEU A 57 0.86 -1.41 10.96
C LEU A 57 -0.04 -0.44 11.72
N LYS A 58 -1.34 -0.67 11.75
CA LYS A 58 -2.31 0.16 12.50
C LYS A 58 -2.25 -0.09 14.00
N ALA A 59 -2.06 -1.34 14.42
CA ALA A 59 -1.96 -1.67 15.84
C ALA A 59 -0.65 -1.16 16.48
N GLY A 60 0.42 -1.06 15.70
CA GLY A 60 1.75 -0.68 16.18
C GLY A 60 2.34 -1.67 17.21
N GLN A 61 1.68 -2.82 17.41
CA GLN A 61 2.08 -3.80 18.40
C GLN A 61 3.00 -4.84 17.79
N ILE A 62 4.18 -4.98 18.39
CA ILE A 62 5.18 -5.95 18.00
C ILE A 62 4.94 -7.23 18.79
N THR A 63 4.35 -8.23 18.16
CA THR A 63 4.21 -9.57 18.73
C THR A 63 5.52 -10.35 18.61
N LYS A 64 5.62 -11.49 19.33
CA LYS A 64 6.79 -12.40 19.23
C LYS A 64 7.07 -12.87 17.79
N LEU A 65 6.02 -12.98 16.96
CA LEU A 65 6.09 -13.44 15.56
C LEU A 65 6.73 -12.42 14.61
N VAL A 66 6.71 -11.13 14.96
CA VAL A 66 7.19 -10.03 14.10
C VAL A 66 8.39 -9.29 14.69
N LYS A 67 9.09 -9.89 15.67
CA LYS A 67 10.27 -9.25 16.29
C LYS A 67 11.35 -8.84 15.29
N HIS A 68 11.55 -9.61 14.24
CA HIS A 68 12.56 -9.36 13.21
C HIS A 68 12.21 -8.20 12.26
N ILE A 69 10.94 -7.75 12.27
CA ILE A 69 10.48 -6.55 11.54
C ILE A 69 10.07 -5.42 12.49
N ALA A 70 10.46 -5.52 13.75
CA ALA A 70 10.11 -4.52 14.77
C ALA A 70 10.51 -3.10 14.38
N ILE A 71 11.71 -2.93 13.84
CA ILE A 71 12.24 -1.62 13.45
C ILE A 71 11.41 -1.02 12.29
N PRO A 72 11.21 -1.70 11.14
CA PRO A 72 10.31 -1.21 10.11
C PRO A 72 8.91 -0.87 10.61
N VAL A 73 8.29 -1.74 11.41
CA VAL A 73 6.95 -1.50 11.97
C VAL A 73 6.92 -0.23 12.81
N ALA A 74 7.90 -0.02 13.71
CA ALA A 74 7.97 1.17 14.54
C ALA A 74 8.05 2.46 13.70
N PHE A 75 8.91 2.49 12.68
CA PHE A 75 9.04 3.64 11.78
C PHE A 75 7.78 3.91 10.98
N ILE A 76 7.12 2.86 10.48
CA ILE A 76 5.86 3.01 9.73
C ILE A 76 4.76 3.53 10.66
N THR A 77 4.63 2.97 11.86
CA THR A 77 3.63 3.41 12.84
C THR A 77 3.83 4.87 13.23
N GLU A 78 5.07 5.30 13.43
CA GLU A 78 5.39 6.70 13.69
C GLU A 78 4.98 7.60 12.51
N ASP A 79 5.24 7.18 11.28
CA ASP A 79 4.87 7.93 10.08
C ASP A 79 3.36 8.04 9.89
N ILE A 80 2.62 6.95 10.15
CA ILE A 80 1.15 6.95 10.14
C ILE A 80 0.60 7.93 11.19
N ASN A 81 1.13 7.90 12.41
CA ASN A 81 0.71 8.80 13.49
C ASN A 81 0.99 10.28 13.16
N LYS A 82 2.07 10.56 12.45
CA LYS A 82 2.42 11.91 11.93
C LYS A 82 1.66 12.28 10.67
N LYS A 83 0.74 11.45 10.19
CA LYS A 83 -0.01 11.65 8.93
C LYS A 83 0.88 11.80 7.69
N GLY A 84 2.03 11.15 7.68
CA GLY A 84 2.92 11.09 6.52
C GLY A 84 2.39 10.12 5.45
N SER A 85 1.96 8.94 5.87
CA SER A 85 1.33 7.93 5.03
C SER A 85 0.12 7.29 5.69
N VAL A 86 -0.71 6.65 4.90
CA VAL A 86 -1.87 5.87 5.38
C VAL A 86 -2.01 4.58 4.58
N PRO A 87 -2.04 3.40 5.24
CA PRO A 87 -2.29 2.13 4.57
C PRO A 87 -3.75 2.02 4.18
N HIS A 88 -3.98 1.70 2.92
CA HIS A 88 -5.32 1.52 2.36
C HIS A 88 -5.44 0.14 1.72
N LYS A 89 -6.48 -0.61 2.10
CA LYS A 89 -6.75 -1.93 1.54
C LYS A 89 -7.12 -1.85 0.07
N ILE A 90 -6.46 -2.64 -0.76
CA ILE A 90 -6.84 -2.85 -2.16
C ILE A 90 -7.09 -4.35 -2.40
N PRO A 91 -8.12 -4.73 -3.14
CA PRO A 91 -8.27 -6.12 -3.59
C PRO A 91 -7.08 -6.54 -4.46
N GLY A 92 -6.52 -7.75 -4.24
CA GLY A 92 -5.35 -8.22 -4.99
C GLY A 92 -5.51 -8.17 -6.51
N VAL A 93 -6.73 -8.43 -7.03
CA VAL A 93 -7.03 -8.32 -8.47
C VAL A 93 -6.92 -6.89 -9.03
N LEU A 94 -6.91 -5.90 -8.16
CA LEU A 94 -6.77 -4.48 -8.49
C LEU A 94 -5.37 -3.95 -8.17
N ASN A 95 -4.50 -4.76 -7.54
CA ASN A 95 -3.15 -4.35 -7.19
C ASN A 95 -2.27 -4.28 -8.45
N PRO A 96 -1.82 -3.08 -8.88
CA PRO A 96 -1.00 -2.96 -10.07
C PRO A 96 0.38 -3.61 -9.92
N SER A 97 0.88 -3.80 -8.71
CA SER A 97 2.17 -4.43 -8.44
C SER A 97 2.20 -5.91 -8.82
N ASP A 98 1.07 -6.59 -8.79
CA ASP A 98 0.94 -8.00 -9.21
C ASP A 98 1.23 -8.21 -10.69
N ASN A 99 1.10 -7.17 -11.52
CA ASN A 99 1.32 -7.28 -12.95
C ASN A 99 2.80 -7.50 -13.34
N GLY A 100 3.73 -7.18 -12.46
CA GLY A 100 5.17 -7.43 -12.67
C GLY A 100 5.64 -8.79 -12.19
N THR A 101 4.83 -9.52 -11.42
CA THR A 101 5.23 -10.74 -10.71
C THR A 101 4.43 -11.97 -11.08
N LYS A 102 3.27 -11.82 -11.73
CA LYS A 102 2.35 -12.90 -12.07
C LYS A 102 1.86 -12.78 -13.51
N PRO A 103 1.64 -13.90 -14.23
CA PRO A 103 0.93 -13.88 -15.52
C PRO A 103 -0.51 -13.42 -15.28
N ASN A 104 -0.93 -12.35 -15.94
CA ASN A 104 -2.24 -11.75 -15.76
C ASN A 104 -3.14 -11.96 -17.00
N PRO A 105 -4.46 -12.12 -16.80
CA PRO A 105 -5.42 -12.04 -17.90
C PRO A 105 -5.30 -10.72 -18.66
N THR A 106 -5.55 -10.75 -19.95
CA THR A 106 -5.40 -9.59 -20.87
C THR A 106 -6.08 -8.33 -20.35
N GLY A 107 -7.28 -8.44 -19.77
CA GLY A 107 -8.00 -7.28 -19.21
C GLY A 107 -7.28 -6.62 -18.02
N THR A 108 -6.63 -7.41 -17.17
CA THR A 108 -5.83 -6.90 -16.04
C THR A 108 -4.55 -6.23 -16.52
N PHE A 109 -3.90 -6.82 -17.52
CA PHE A 109 -2.72 -6.25 -18.17
C PHE A 109 -3.03 -4.90 -18.83
N HIS A 110 -4.12 -4.77 -19.57
CA HIS A 110 -4.52 -3.50 -20.17
C HIS A 110 -4.84 -2.42 -19.13
N ARG A 111 -5.44 -2.78 -17.98
CA ARG A 111 -5.68 -1.86 -16.87
C ARG A 111 -4.37 -1.32 -16.29
N PHE A 112 -3.42 -2.19 -16.02
CA PHE A 112 -2.08 -1.82 -15.58
C PHE A 112 -1.38 -0.89 -16.56
N PHE A 113 -1.43 -1.21 -17.85
CA PHE A 113 -0.80 -0.41 -18.88
C PHE A 113 -1.39 1.01 -18.97
N ARG A 114 -2.71 1.14 -18.80
CA ARG A 114 -3.38 2.45 -18.72
C ARG A 114 -2.92 3.24 -17.48
N PHE A 115 -2.79 2.57 -16.34
CA PHE A 115 -2.26 3.17 -15.12
C PHE A 115 -0.82 3.69 -15.32
N CYS A 116 0.06 2.89 -15.90
CA CYS A 116 1.44 3.30 -16.19
C CYS A 116 1.53 4.49 -17.17
N ARG A 117 0.53 4.68 -18.02
CA ARG A 117 0.42 5.82 -18.93
C ARG A 117 -0.22 7.06 -18.31
N GLY A 118 -0.43 7.08 -17.00
CA GLY A 118 -1.08 8.18 -16.29
C GLY A 118 -2.57 8.33 -16.58
N GLN A 119 -3.20 7.34 -17.23
CA GLN A 119 -4.64 7.30 -17.41
C GLN A 119 -5.31 6.89 -16.10
N ARG A 120 -6.43 7.56 -15.74
CA ARG A 120 -7.12 7.27 -14.48
C ARG A 120 -7.45 5.78 -14.37
N TYR A 121 -7.06 5.21 -13.24
CA TYR A 121 -7.43 3.85 -12.88
C TYR A 121 -8.84 3.89 -12.29
N TYR A 122 -9.81 3.37 -13.04
CA TYR A 122 -11.16 3.17 -12.53
C TYR A 122 -11.29 1.71 -12.09
N PRO A 123 -11.53 1.46 -10.81
CA PRO A 123 -11.94 0.12 -10.37
C PRO A 123 -13.25 -0.26 -11.08
N PRO A 124 -13.55 -1.57 -11.23
CA PRO A 124 -14.80 -2.02 -11.82
C PRO A 124 -16.01 -1.37 -11.13
N ALA A 125 -17.02 -1.00 -11.91
CA ALA A 125 -18.25 -0.47 -11.39
C ALA A 125 -18.84 -1.42 -10.32
N GLY A 126 -19.21 -0.89 -9.15
CA GLY A 126 -19.73 -1.68 -8.02
C GLY A 126 -18.67 -2.16 -7.03
N SER A 127 -17.38 -1.87 -7.21
CA SER A 127 -16.38 -2.09 -6.16
C SER A 127 -16.44 -0.99 -5.11
N GLU A 128 -16.19 -1.32 -3.83
CA GLU A 128 -16.13 -0.32 -2.74
C GLU A 128 -15.12 0.80 -3.04
N HIS A 129 -14.10 0.55 -3.86
CA HIS A 129 -13.12 1.52 -4.30
C HIS A 129 -13.65 2.53 -5.35
N ALA A 130 -14.67 2.19 -6.13
CA ALA A 130 -15.29 3.15 -7.04
C ALA A 130 -15.94 4.30 -6.26
N THR A 131 -16.57 3.98 -5.13
CA THR A 131 -17.21 4.95 -4.24
C THR A 131 -16.19 5.87 -3.57
N LEU A 132 -15.04 5.33 -3.11
CA LEU A 132 -14.00 6.12 -2.45
C LEU A 132 -13.28 7.07 -3.40
N LEU A 133 -13.03 6.66 -4.65
CA LEU A 133 -12.45 7.54 -5.67
C LEU A 133 -13.41 8.65 -6.10
N GLN A 134 -14.72 8.39 -6.16
CA GLN A 134 -15.72 9.42 -6.43
C GLN A 134 -15.79 10.46 -5.32
N LEU A 135 -15.65 10.07 -4.06
CA LEU A 135 -15.64 10.99 -2.91
C LEU A 135 -14.36 11.85 -2.87
N SER A 136 -13.23 11.37 -3.39
CA SER A 136 -11.98 12.13 -3.44
C SER A 136 -11.90 13.15 -4.58
N THR A 137 -12.80 13.08 -5.56
CA THR A 137 -12.86 14.00 -6.72
C THR A 137 -13.93 15.06 -6.58
N SER A 138 -14.70 15.05 -5.47
CA SER A 138 -15.83 15.96 -5.22
C SER A 138 -15.49 17.12 -4.28
N ASN A 139 -14.19 17.36 -4.00
CA ASN A 139 -13.71 18.51 -3.21
C ASN A 139 -12.69 19.31 -3.99
#